data_1488a996c75b625d25c3c90a1449a9a1
#
_entry.id   1488a996c75b625d25c3c90a1449a9a1
#
_cell.length_a   1.000
_cell.length_b   1.000
_cell.length_c   1.000
_cell.angle_alpha   90.00
_cell.angle_beta   90.00
_cell.angle_gamma   90.00
#
_symmetry.space_group_name_H-M   'P 1'
#
loop_
_entity.id
_entity.type
_entity.pdbx_description
1 polymer ?
#
loop_
_entity_poly.entity_id
_entity_poly.type
_entity_poly.pdbx_seq_one_letter_code
_entity_poly.pdbx_strand_id
1 'polypeptide(L)'
;MKNVMEINGFKALIAFDPETNLFRGEFIDINGGADFYAADVKSLHREGEISLGVFLDMCREDGVEPHKNYSGKLMVRLPAELHQRAAVSAASHGKSLNAWFADVVSQASA
;
A
#
# COMPACT_ATOMS: atom_id res chain seq x y z
N MET A 1 6.79 7.18 -3.32
CA MET A 1 6.77 6.31 -2.13
C MET A 1 8.17 5.72 -1.94
N LYS A 2 8.57 5.54 -0.69
CA LYS A 2 9.90 5.01 -0.36
C LYS A 2 9.81 3.52 -0.05
N ASN A 3 10.89 2.80 -0.38
CA ASN A 3 11.05 1.39 -0.03
C ASN A 3 9.94 0.49 -0.58
N VAL A 4 9.49 0.79 -1.78
CA VAL A 4 8.48 0.01 -2.48
C VAL A 4 9.13 -0.61 -3.72
N MET A 5 8.98 -1.91 -3.85
CA MET A 5 9.41 -2.66 -5.04
C MET A 5 8.17 -3.11 -5.79
N GLU A 6 8.15 -2.90 -7.10
CA GLU A 6 7.05 -3.38 -7.94
C GLU A 6 7.47 -4.66 -8.63
N ILE A 7 6.66 -5.70 -8.50
CA ILE A 7 6.91 -7.04 -9.05
C ILE A 7 5.65 -7.47 -9.79
N ASN A 8 5.71 -7.52 -11.11
CA ASN A 8 4.62 -7.99 -11.98
C ASN A 8 3.25 -7.35 -11.66
N GLY A 9 3.26 -6.04 -11.43
CA GLY A 9 2.04 -5.28 -11.14
C GLY A 9 1.61 -5.28 -9.67
N PHE A 10 2.37 -5.93 -8.79
CA PHE A 10 2.13 -5.96 -7.35
C PHE A 10 3.22 -5.18 -6.63
N LYS A 11 2.87 -4.55 -5.53
CA LYS A 11 3.79 -3.74 -4.74
C LYS A 11 4.18 -4.45 -3.45
N ALA A 12 5.44 -4.34 -3.09
CA ALA A 12 5.96 -4.87 -1.85
C ALA A 12 6.72 -3.78 -1.09
N LEU A 13 6.53 -3.74 0.22
CA LEU A 13 7.33 -2.90 1.11
C LEU A 13 8.63 -3.63 1.44
N ILE A 14 9.74 -2.92 1.33
CA ILE A 14 11.06 -3.48 1.57
C ILE A 14 11.64 -2.89 2.86
N ALA A 15 12.13 -3.75 3.74
CA ALA A 15 12.77 -3.33 4.98
C ALA A 15 13.96 -4.24 5.28
N PHE A 16 14.96 -3.71 5.95
CA PHE A 16 16.05 -4.50 6.48
C PHE A 16 15.61 -5.15 7.79
N ASP A 17 15.81 -6.47 7.90
CA ASP A 17 15.53 -7.21 9.12
C ASP A 17 16.84 -7.48 9.86
N PRO A 18 17.10 -6.80 10.99
CA PRO A 18 18.34 -6.98 11.73
C PRO A 18 18.48 -8.34 12.41
N GLU A 19 17.38 -9.04 12.66
CA GLU A 19 17.41 -10.36 13.28
C GLU A 19 17.97 -11.41 12.33
N THR A 20 17.54 -11.38 11.07
CA THR A 20 18.00 -12.30 10.03
C THR A 20 19.17 -11.77 9.23
N ASN A 21 19.48 -10.48 9.34
CA ASN A 21 20.47 -9.76 8.53
C ASN A 21 20.17 -9.84 7.03
N LEU A 22 18.88 -9.88 6.69
CA LEU A 22 18.38 -9.93 5.32
C LEU A 22 17.42 -8.76 5.06
N PHE A 23 17.20 -8.47 3.79
CA PHE A 23 16.07 -7.64 3.39
C PHE A 23 14.80 -8.49 3.40
N ARG A 24 13.72 -7.91 3.87
CA ARG A 24 12.39 -8.50 3.83
C ARG A 24 11.51 -7.69 2.89
N GLY A 25 10.85 -8.38 1.97
CA GLY A 25 9.76 -7.81 1.17
C GLY A 25 8.43 -8.34 1.66
N GLU A 26 7.44 -7.48 1.76
CA GLU A 26 6.09 -7.86 2.14
C GLU A 26 5.12 -7.27 1.13
N PHE A 27 4.39 -8.12 0.42
CA PHE A 27 3.39 -7.63 -0.52
C PHE A 27 2.26 -6.94 0.22
N ILE A 28 1.84 -5.81 -0.32
CA ILE A 28 0.74 -5.00 0.19
C ILE A 28 -0.38 -4.97 -0.83
N ASP A 29 -1.56 -4.51 -0.42
CA ASP A 29 -2.70 -4.33 -1.31
C ASP A 29 -3.18 -5.65 -1.92
N ILE A 30 -3.03 -6.75 -1.17
CA ILE A 30 -3.43 -8.09 -1.58
C ILE A 30 -4.40 -8.71 -0.57
N ASN A 31 -5.18 -9.67 -1.04
CA ASN A 31 -6.11 -10.45 -0.22
C ASN A 31 -5.41 -11.66 0.39
N GLY A 32 -4.55 -11.41 1.35
CA GLY A 32 -3.75 -12.42 2.02
C GLY A 32 -2.39 -11.88 2.42
N GLY A 33 -1.45 -12.77 2.68
CA GLY A 33 -0.09 -12.42 3.03
C GLY A 33 0.91 -13.15 2.16
N ALA A 34 1.96 -12.46 1.74
CA ALA A 34 3.10 -13.05 1.06
C ALA A 34 4.32 -12.20 1.37
N ASP A 35 5.37 -12.84 1.83
CA ASP A 35 6.64 -12.18 2.11
C ASP A 35 7.80 -12.98 1.54
N PHE A 36 8.95 -12.34 1.47
CA PHE A 36 10.14 -12.94 0.87
C PHE A 36 11.39 -12.25 1.42
N TYR A 37 12.51 -12.97 1.41
CA TYR A 37 13.78 -12.53 2.00
C TYR A 37 14.92 -12.76 1.04
N ALA A 38 15.91 -11.87 1.05
CA ALA A 38 17.17 -12.05 0.35
C ALA A 38 18.24 -11.10 0.88
N ALA A 39 19.50 -11.38 0.57
CA ALA A 39 20.64 -10.59 1.03
C ALA A 39 20.93 -9.38 0.12
N ASP A 40 20.42 -9.36 -1.10
CA ASP A 40 20.65 -8.30 -2.07
C ASP A 40 19.38 -8.00 -2.87
N VAL A 41 19.37 -6.86 -3.56
CA VAL A 41 18.18 -6.39 -4.28
C VAL A 41 17.78 -7.31 -5.43
N LYS A 42 18.76 -7.78 -6.20
CA LYS A 42 18.48 -8.65 -7.34
C LYS A 42 17.87 -9.98 -6.91
N SER A 43 18.42 -10.60 -5.88
CA SER A 43 17.89 -11.83 -5.31
C SER A 43 16.52 -11.60 -4.68
N LEU A 44 16.33 -10.45 -4.04
CA LEU A 44 15.06 -10.08 -3.42
C LEU A 44 13.95 -10.00 -4.47
N HIS A 45 14.22 -9.40 -5.61
CA HIS A 45 13.25 -9.33 -6.71
C HIS A 45 12.86 -10.73 -7.20
N ARG A 46 13.85 -11.61 -7.36
CA ARG A 46 13.63 -13.00 -7.78
C ARG A 46 12.80 -13.78 -6.76
N GLU A 47 13.14 -13.67 -5.49
CA GLU A 47 12.37 -14.31 -4.40
C GLU A 47 10.95 -13.76 -4.33
N GLY A 48 10.78 -12.47 -4.61
CA GLY A 48 9.46 -11.84 -4.71
C GLY A 48 8.63 -12.41 -5.84
N GLU A 49 9.22 -12.67 -7.00
CA GLU A 49 8.52 -13.30 -8.13
C GLU A 49 8.05 -14.71 -7.76
N ILE A 50 8.89 -15.48 -7.07
CA ILE A 50 8.56 -16.83 -6.62
C ILE A 50 7.41 -16.79 -5.61
N SER A 51 7.53 -15.93 -4.59
CA SER A 51 6.51 -15.78 -3.56
C SER A 51 5.16 -15.33 -4.16
N LEU A 52 5.20 -14.38 -5.09
CA LEU A 52 4.00 -13.91 -5.79
C LEU A 52 3.36 -15.05 -6.59
N GLY A 53 4.14 -15.85 -7.28
CA GLY A 53 3.64 -16.99 -8.05
C GLY A 53 2.88 -17.98 -7.17
N VAL A 54 3.41 -18.32 -6.01
CA VAL A 54 2.75 -19.18 -5.04
C VAL A 54 1.44 -18.57 -4.56
N PHE A 55 1.45 -17.28 -4.22
CA PHE A 55 0.26 -16.56 -3.77
C PHE A 55 -0.83 -16.54 -4.85
N LEU A 56 -0.46 -16.26 -6.10
CA LEU A 56 -1.41 -16.22 -7.22
C LEU A 56 -2.02 -17.60 -7.50
N ASP A 57 -1.23 -18.66 -7.37
CA ASP A 57 -1.73 -20.03 -7.52
C ASP A 57 -2.76 -20.35 -6.43
N MET A 58 -2.49 -19.96 -5.20
CA MET A 58 -3.44 -20.13 -4.09
C MET A 58 -4.74 -19.36 -4.33
N CYS A 59 -4.64 -18.13 -4.82
CA CYS A 59 -5.83 -17.33 -5.15
C CYS A 59 -6.69 -17.99 -6.24
N ARG A 60 -6.06 -18.56 -7.26
CA ARG A 60 -6.79 -19.28 -8.32
C ARG A 60 -7.51 -20.51 -7.78
N GLU A 61 -6.83 -21.28 -6.94
CA GLU A 61 -7.44 -22.46 -6.32
C GLU A 61 -8.63 -22.13 -5.43
N ASP A 62 -8.52 -21.03 -4.68
CA ASP A 62 -9.54 -20.60 -3.73
C ASP A 62 -10.63 -19.71 -4.36
N GLY A 63 -10.47 -19.31 -5.61
CA GLY A 63 -11.39 -18.40 -6.28
C GLY A 63 -11.40 -17.00 -5.69
N VAL A 64 -10.26 -16.54 -5.18
CA VAL A 64 -10.11 -15.24 -4.52
C VAL A 64 -9.36 -14.27 -5.45
N GLU A 65 -9.87 -13.04 -5.55
CA GLU A 65 -9.15 -11.98 -6.27
C GLU A 65 -7.85 -11.64 -5.54
N PRO A 66 -6.70 -11.59 -6.23
CA PRO A 66 -5.43 -11.30 -5.57
C PRO A 66 -5.32 -9.88 -5.03
N HIS A 67 -5.80 -8.86 -5.76
CA HIS A 67 -5.79 -7.48 -5.29
C HIS A 67 -6.97 -7.17 -4.38
N LYS A 68 -6.74 -6.34 -3.37
CA LYS A 68 -7.84 -5.79 -2.56
C LYS A 68 -8.71 -4.87 -3.40
N ASN A 69 -10.01 -4.89 -3.13
CA ASN A 69 -10.96 -3.94 -3.67
C ASN A 69 -11.21 -2.82 -2.66
N TYR A 70 -11.20 -1.59 -3.16
CA TYR A 70 -11.48 -0.41 -2.35
C TYR A 70 -12.76 0.23 -2.82
N SER A 71 -13.67 0.51 -1.89
CA SER A 71 -14.99 1.09 -2.20
C SER A 71 -14.94 2.57 -2.56
N GLY A 72 -13.87 3.25 -2.17
CA GLY A 72 -13.80 4.71 -2.23
C GLY A 72 -14.45 5.41 -1.04
N LYS A 73 -15.09 4.66 -0.15
CA LYS A 73 -15.70 5.22 1.07
C LYS A 73 -14.76 5.00 2.25
N LEU A 74 -14.48 6.08 2.96
CA LEU A 74 -13.50 6.07 4.03
C LEU A 74 -13.99 6.96 5.15
N MET A 75 -13.93 6.46 6.39
CA MET A 75 -14.18 7.27 7.58
C MET A 75 -12.83 7.60 8.23
N VAL A 76 -12.59 8.88 8.46
CA VAL A 76 -11.35 9.35 9.10
C VAL A 76 -11.72 10.10 10.37
N ARG A 77 -11.03 9.77 11.46
CA ARG A 77 -11.13 10.50 12.72
C ARG A 77 -9.95 11.45 12.85
N LEU A 78 -10.24 12.71 13.10
CA LEU A 78 -9.22 13.74 13.28
C LEU A 78 -9.46 14.42 14.63
N PRO A 79 -8.41 14.99 15.26
CA PRO A 79 -8.62 15.94 16.35
C PRO A 79 -9.56 17.06 15.87
N ALA A 80 -10.46 17.52 16.75
CA ALA A 80 -11.47 18.51 16.39
C ALA A 80 -10.85 19.77 15.78
N GLU A 81 -9.72 20.21 16.30
CA GLU A 81 -8.99 21.37 15.80
C GLU A 81 -8.53 21.19 14.35
N LEU A 82 -8.02 20.01 14.02
CA LEU A 82 -7.57 19.70 12.66
C LEU A 82 -8.76 19.56 11.69
N HIS A 83 -9.87 19.01 12.16
CA HIS A 83 -11.12 18.95 11.40
C HIS A 83 -11.61 20.36 11.05
N GLN A 84 -11.58 21.29 12.02
CA GLN A 84 -11.94 22.69 11.81
C GLN A 84 -11.04 23.33 10.75
N ARG A 85 -9.73 23.15 10.86
CA ARG A 85 -8.76 23.70 9.89
C ARG A 85 -9.01 23.18 8.49
N ALA A 86 -9.31 21.88 8.35
CA ALA A 86 -9.63 21.29 7.07
C ALA A 86 -10.91 21.89 6.47
N ALA A 87 -11.96 22.05 7.27
CA ALA A 87 -13.22 22.64 6.83
C ALA A 87 -13.04 24.08 6.37
N VAL A 88 -12.29 24.89 7.11
CA VAL A 88 -11.98 26.27 6.74
C VAL A 88 -11.16 26.33 5.46
N SER A 89 -10.16 25.50 5.33
CA SER A 89 -9.31 25.44 4.13
C SER A 89 -10.13 25.06 2.89
N ALA A 90 -10.98 24.04 3.00
CA ALA A 90 -11.86 23.63 1.90
C ALA A 90 -12.78 24.79 1.47
N ALA A 91 -13.42 25.45 2.42
CA ALA A 91 -14.31 26.58 2.15
C ALA A 91 -13.56 27.74 1.48
N SER A 92 -12.34 28.05 1.91
CA SER A 92 -11.54 29.13 1.34
C SER A 92 -11.12 28.85 -0.11
N HIS A 93 -11.07 27.59 -0.52
CA HIS A 93 -10.79 27.18 -1.89
C HIS A 93 -12.07 26.93 -2.71
N GLY A 94 -13.24 27.22 -2.16
CA GLY A 94 -14.51 27.01 -2.85
C GLY A 94 -14.86 25.55 -3.09
N LYS A 95 -14.36 24.65 -2.24
CA LYS A 95 -14.55 23.20 -2.38
C LYS A 95 -15.33 22.63 -1.21
N SER A 96 -16.03 21.51 -1.46
CA SER A 96 -16.55 20.70 -0.37
C SER A 96 -15.38 20.09 0.40
N LEU A 97 -15.60 19.73 1.67
CA LEU A 97 -14.58 19.07 2.46
C LEU A 97 -14.12 17.77 1.80
N ASN A 98 -15.06 17.02 1.23
CA ASN A 98 -14.73 15.77 0.51
C ASN A 98 -13.81 16.03 -0.70
N ALA A 99 -14.13 17.02 -1.53
CA ALA A 99 -13.31 17.34 -2.71
C ALA A 99 -11.92 17.85 -2.31
N TRP A 100 -11.86 18.69 -1.28
CA TRP A 100 -10.60 19.19 -0.73
C TRP A 100 -9.74 18.03 -0.19
N PHE A 101 -10.37 17.13 0.57
CA PHE A 101 -9.70 15.97 1.14
C PHE A 101 -9.12 15.06 0.02
N ALA A 102 -9.90 14.81 -1.03
CA ALA A 102 -9.45 14.03 -2.18
C ALA A 102 -8.23 14.64 -2.86
N ASP A 103 -8.21 15.98 -3.02
CA ASP A 103 -7.04 16.68 -3.60
C ASP A 103 -5.81 16.54 -2.72
N VAL A 104 -5.97 16.70 -1.41
CA VAL A 104 -4.85 16.59 -0.45
C VAL A 104 -4.28 15.17 -0.45
N VAL A 105 -5.14 14.16 -0.42
CA VAL A 105 -4.72 12.75 -0.47
C VAL A 105 -4.01 12.45 -1.79
N SER A 106 -4.52 12.93 -2.90
CA SER A 106 -3.90 12.77 -4.22
C SER A 106 -2.49 13.34 -4.24
N GLN A 107 -2.29 14.55 -3.72
CA GLN A 107 -0.98 15.20 -3.67
C GLN A 107 -0.02 14.47 -2.72
N ALA A 108 -0.50 14.04 -1.56
CA ALA A 108 0.33 13.38 -0.56
C ALA A 108 0.71 11.95 -0.93
N SER A 109 -0.09 11.28 -1.77
CA SER A 109 0.13 9.89 -2.17
C SER A 109 0.81 9.72 -3.53
N ALA A 110 1.18 10.81 -4.15
CA ALA A 110 1.87 10.79 -5.45
C ALA A 110 3.32 10.28 -5.37
#